data_f6ef3eee041edde57938433aa7ef812f
#
_entry.id   f6ef3eee041edde57938433aa7ef812f
#
_cell.length_a   1.000
_cell.length_b   1.000
_cell.length_c   1.000
_cell.angle_alpha   90.00
_cell.angle_beta   90.00
_cell.angle_gamma   90.00
#
_symmetry.space_group_name_H-M   'P 1'
#
loop_
_entity.id
_entity.type
_entity.pdbx_description
1 polymer ?
#
loop_
_entity_poly.entity_id
_entity_poly.type
_entity_poly.pdbx_seq_one_letter_code
_entity_poly.pdbx_strand_id
1 'polypeptide(L)'
;MKLVVTEKQRMGQLIASALGQYRVKTLGGQGKRSRIISYEVLDYVIVPLSGHIMNYVTPKELERWTHSSVDAILNDPKSLVKVFQRKGYSQPLRNLALNASEVIIATDSDDEGENIGLEVLETLRGIQKPVKRLWLNTTVPSDIRESFSRLRQFNYNLAFSVEARRKIDAVVGFSATRELSLSLKYKVGKSVLSFGRVQTTTLLLVVDREREITNFIPKPFWEITAKVKKTNFIHQSSPFFDRTKACEIFEKVRKSKQFLCTNVREETTLVQPPKPMNTQEMLRVGSSFLHISPSKVLGLAEELYLSSIITYPRVDNQTYSHSFNHKSNLQKLLSGNNFKDYASKLLQNNLTIPTRGKLSEDHEPITPIASITEYQKNTLAFRLYELILRHYLSIFGPPAKFVDTTVDGLIQVEPFRADGRKLVDRGFYAVYYYPPKEKVMIDVFQPNTTYLVEGVDILEKKTAPPPRYSNSSLLAEMERAGIGTKSTRPTMIETLRDRQYVRTNKNVIYPTEKGMKLIEHIEKPWGNYISPKFTSRVEEEMEKVARGEKNWEELVSSERRAFAEAVATFRKNRS
;
A
#
# COMPACT_ATOMS: atom_id res chain seq x y z
N MET A 1 32.17 -3.63 25.43
CA MET A 1 31.04 -2.84 24.88
C MET A 1 30.39 -3.56 23.74
N LYS A 2 29.12 -3.30 23.46
CA LYS A 2 28.35 -3.85 22.33
C LYS A 2 27.99 -2.74 21.35
N LEU A 3 28.16 -2.99 20.07
CA LEU A 3 27.83 -2.02 19.02
C LEU A 3 26.38 -2.27 18.55
N VAL A 4 25.52 -1.25 18.67
CA VAL A 4 24.14 -1.25 18.17
C VAL A 4 24.06 -0.29 16.98
N VAL A 5 23.54 -0.74 15.84
CA VAL A 5 23.38 0.11 14.64
C VAL A 5 21.91 0.24 14.30
N THR A 6 21.39 1.48 14.27
CA THR A 6 19.99 1.79 13.95
C THR A 6 19.87 2.48 12.60
N GLU A 7 18.71 2.37 11.96
CA GLU A 7 18.48 2.98 10.65
C GLU A 7 18.37 4.51 10.71
N LYS A 8 17.75 5.02 11.78
CA LYS A 8 17.40 6.45 11.91
C LYS A 8 17.86 7.02 13.24
N GLN A 9 18.23 8.29 13.25
CA GLN A 9 18.70 8.98 14.48
C GLN A 9 17.67 8.91 15.62
N ARG A 10 16.39 9.10 15.31
CA ARG A 10 15.32 9.07 16.33
C ARG A 10 15.21 7.71 17.00
N MET A 11 15.33 6.61 16.22
CA MET A 11 15.32 5.25 16.77
C MET A 11 16.52 5.02 17.70
N GLY A 12 17.72 5.44 17.31
CA GLY A 12 18.91 5.34 18.16
C GLY A 12 18.74 6.07 19.49
N GLN A 13 18.13 7.27 19.46
CA GLN A 13 17.85 8.04 20.67
C GLN A 13 16.80 7.35 21.56
N LEU A 14 15.73 6.78 20.98
CA LEU A 14 14.69 6.06 21.72
C LEU A 14 15.26 4.83 22.42
N ILE A 15 16.10 4.06 21.72
CA ILE A 15 16.76 2.89 22.30
C ILE A 15 17.68 3.33 23.45
N ALA A 16 18.51 4.37 23.26
CA ALA A 16 19.37 4.88 24.30
C ALA A 16 18.57 5.32 25.54
N SER A 17 17.51 6.10 25.34
CA SER A 17 16.64 6.57 26.43
C SER A 17 15.93 5.41 27.16
N ALA A 18 15.54 4.35 26.43
CA ALA A 18 14.89 3.19 27.01
C ALA A 18 15.84 2.37 27.91
N LEU A 19 17.12 2.32 27.54
CA LEU A 19 18.13 1.58 28.29
C LEU A 19 18.62 2.34 29.54
N GLY A 20 18.57 3.69 29.55
CA GLY A 20 18.97 4.50 30.72
C GLY A 20 19.47 5.89 30.37
N GLN A 21 20.23 6.49 31.30
CA GLN A 21 20.92 7.74 31.03
C GLN A 21 22.05 7.52 30.02
N TYR A 22 22.12 8.34 28.99
CA TYR A 22 23.08 8.21 27.90
C TYR A 22 23.91 9.47 27.68
N ARG A 23 25.09 9.30 27.11
CA ARG A 23 25.95 10.39 26.63
C ARG A 23 25.92 10.43 25.12
N VAL A 24 25.91 11.65 24.57
CA VAL A 24 25.99 11.86 23.11
C VAL A 24 27.46 12.14 22.76
N LYS A 25 27.99 11.37 21.82
CA LYS A 25 29.33 11.61 21.27
C LYS A 25 29.26 11.85 19.77
N THR A 26 30.20 12.62 19.25
CA THR A 26 30.40 12.80 17.82
C THR A 26 31.57 11.94 17.37
N LEU A 27 31.31 11.07 16.40
CA LEU A 27 32.33 10.22 15.77
C LEU A 27 32.71 10.82 14.41
N GLY A 28 34.00 10.78 14.04
CA GLY A 28 34.47 11.13 12.68
C GLY A 28 34.97 12.58 12.54
N GLY A 29 35.49 12.88 11.34
CA GLY A 29 36.43 13.96 11.03
C GLY A 29 35.93 15.41 11.07
N GLN A 30 36.84 16.34 10.76
CA GLN A 30 36.74 17.80 10.94
C GLN A 30 35.80 18.57 9.99
N GLY A 31 34.69 18.00 9.54
CA GLY A 31 33.74 18.68 8.68
C GLY A 31 32.28 18.55 9.12
N LYS A 32 31.46 19.60 8.99
CA LYS A 32 30.02 19.56 9.36
C LYS A 32 29.25 18.42 8.67
N ARG A 33 29.69 17.94 7.51
CA ARG A 33 29.05 16.87 6.72
C ARG A 33 29.51 15.44 7.07
N SER A 34 30.53 15.28 7.93
CA SER A 34 31.09 13.99 8.35
C SER A 34 30.86 13.63 9.82
N ARG A 35 30.05 14.41 10.53
CA ARG A 35 29.75 14.16 11.95
C ARG A 35 28.69 13.05 12.06
N ILE A 36 29.10 11.94 12.68
CA ILE A 36 28.19 10.84 13.06
C ILE A 36 27.95 10.97 14.56
N ILE A 37 26.67 10.96 14.94
CA ILE A 37 26.29 10.96 16.35
C ILE A 37 26.27 9.51 16.84
N SER A 38 26.76 9.26 18.05
CA SER A 38 26.55 8.02 18.78
C SER A 38 26.00 8.29 20.18
N TYR A 39 25.26 7.32 20.70
CA TYR A 39 24.74 7.34 22.05
C TYR A 39 25.44 6.25 22.86
N GLU A 40 26.07 6.62 23.98
CA GLU A 40 26.70 5.68 24.90
C GLU A 40 25.80 5.49 26.12
N VAL A 41 25.37 4.28 26.38
CA VAL A 41 24.51 3.90 27.50
C VAL A 41 24.88 2.50 27.99
N LEU A 42 25.13 2.35 29.31
CA LEU A 42 25.60 1.09 29.86
C LEU A 42 26.86 0.58 29.13
N ASP A 43 26.81 -0.67 28.65
CA ASP A 43 27.89 -1.27 27.84
C ASP A 43 27.61 -1.18 26.32
N TYR A 44 26.61 -0.39 25.89
CA TYR A 44 26.22 -0.20 24.49
C TYR A 44 26.73 1.11 23.89
N VAL A 45 27.16 1.05 22.64
CA VAL A 45 27.38 2.21 21.78
C VAL A 45 26.44 2.12 20.61
N ILE A 46 25.49 3.05 20.53
CA ILE A 46 24.41 3.06 19.53
C ILE A 46 24.77 4.07 18.45
N VAL A 47 24.88 3.61 17.21
CA VAL A 47 25.22 4.44 16.04
C VAL A 47 24.03 4.48 15.09
N PRO A 48 23.34 5.62 14.97
CA PRO A 48 22.27 5.79 14.00
C PRO A 48 22.83 6.07 12.60
N LEU A 49 22.24 5.43 11.63
CA LEU A 49 22.43 5.72 10.21
C LEU A 49 21.45 6.81 9.74
N SER A 50 21.27 6.92 8.43
CA SER A 50 20.27 7.77 7.77
C SER A 50 19.67 7.01 6.58
N GLY A 51 19.17 5.80 6.84
CA GLY A 51 18.74 4.85 5.81
C GLY A 51 19.94 4.11 5.20
N HIS A 52 19.82 3.72 3.94
CA HIS A 52 20.89 3.04 3.20
C HIS A 52 22.19 3.83 3.21
N ILE A 53 23.30 3.15 3.47
CA ILE A 53 24.67 3.73 3.46
C ILE A 53 25.41 3.42 2.16
N MET A 54 24.94 2.45 1.37
CA MET A 54 25.50 2.07 0.08
C MET A 54 24.47 2.15 -1.03
N ASN A 55 24.94 2.38 -2.27
CA ASN A 55 24.12 2.34 -3.46
C ASN A 55 24.88 1.77 -4.65
N TYR A 56 24.15 1.24 -5.63
CA TYR A 56 24.70 0.82 -6.89
C TYR A 56 24.94 2.01 -7.80
N VAL A 57 26.12 2.06 -8.40
CA VAL A 57 26.50 3.05 -9.40
C VAL A 57 27.23 2.36 -10.55
N THR A 58 27.29 3.02 -11.71
CA THR A 58 28.19 2.59 -12.79
C THR A 58 29.60 3.11 -12.53
N PRO A 59 30.65 2.34 -12.83
CA PRO A 59 32.04 2.82 -12.79
C PRO A 59 32.24 4.04 -13.71
N LYS A 60 33.30 4.81 -13.48
CA LYS A 60 33.60 6.04 -14.26
C LYS A 60 33.70 5.77 -15.77
N GLU A 61 34.23 4.64 -16.14
CA GLU A 61 34.38 4.20 -17.52
C GLU A 61 33.04 4.05 -18.25
N LEU A 62 31.96 3.80 -17.50
CA LEU A 62 30.60 3.65 -18.00
C LEU A 62 29.70 4.89 -17.71
N GLU A 63 30.24 6.01 -17.22
CA GLU A 63 29.45 7.22 -16.97
C GLU A 63 28.91 7.84 -18.25
N ARG A 64 29.66 7.76 -19.36
CA ARG A 64 29.20 8.24 -20.67
C ARG A 64 28.14 7.29 -21.23
N TRP A 65 27.00 7.88 -21.59
CA TRP A 65 25.90 7.12 -22.17
C TRP A 65 26.18 6.80 -23.63
N THR A 66 26.38 5.53 -23.93
CA THR A 66 26.58 4.95 -25.26
C THR A 66 25.91 3.58 -25.31
N HIS A 67 25.62 3.07 -26.51
CA HIS A 67 25.10 1.70 -26.63
C HIS A 67 26.09 0.67 -26.05
N SER A 68 27.39 0.88 -26.22
CA SER A 68 28.42 0.04 -25.60
C SER A 68 28.37 0.06 -24.07
N SER A 69 28.08 1.22 -23.45
CA SER A 69 27.92 1.28 -21.98
C SER A 69 26.66 0.58 -21.50
N VAL A 70 25.60 0.53 -22.31
CA VAL A 70 24.40 -0.29 -22.04
C VAL A 70 24.73 -1.77 -22.11
N ASP A 71 25.46 -2.19 -23.17
CA ASP A 71 25.88 -3.57 -23.35
C ASP A 71 26.80 -4.05 -22.23
N ALA A 72 27.72 -3.21 -21.77
CA ALA A 72 28.56 -3.49 -20.61
C ALA A 72 27.75 -3.69 -19.33
N ILE A 73 26.74 -2.84 -19.07
CA ILE A 73 25.85 -3.00 -17.89
C ILE A 73 25.07 -4.32 -17.97
N LEU A 74 24.63 -4.72 -19.14
CA LEU A 74 23.81 -5.91 -19.33
C LEU A 74 24.62 -7.21 -19.31
N ASN A 75 25.86 -7.22 -19.81
CA ASN A 75 26.64 -8.44 -20.02
C ASN A 75 27.75 -8.66 -18.96
N ASP A 76 28.23 -7.62 -18.29
CA ASP A 76 29.24 -7.74 -17.24
C ASP A 76 28.63 -7.63 -15.84
N PRO A 77 28.67 -8.69 -15.01
CA PRO A 77 28.24 -8.63 -13.60
C PRO A 77 28.96 -7.57 -12.74
N LYS A 78 30.17 -7.17 -13.16
CA LYS A 78 30.98 -6.17 -12.45
C LYS A 78 30.71 -4.72 -12.89
N SER A 79 29.86 -4.51 -13.89
CA SER A 79 29.48 -3.19 -14.42
C SER A 79 28.72 -2.29 -13.44
N LEU A 80 28.21 -2.85 -12.36
CA LEU A 80 27.62 -2.11 -11.24
C LEU A 80 28.43 -2.36 -9.98
N VAL A 81 28.90 -1.28 -9.38
CA VAL A 81 29.64 -1.33 -8.12
C VAL A 81 28.83 -0.72 -6.99
N LYS A 82 28.90 -1.34 -5.83
CA LYS A 82 28.24 -0.85 -4.61
C LYS A 82 29.20 0.13 -3.93
N VAL A 83 28.78 1.37 -3.79
CA VAL A 83 29.59 2.44 -3.20
C VAL A 83 28.91 3.10 -2.02
N PHE A 84 29.71 3.59 -1.08
CA PHE A 84 29.19 4.39 0.02
C PHE A 84 28.59 5.71 -0.48
N GLN A 85 27.34 5.96 -0.16
CA GLN A 85 26.71 7.28 -0.33
C GLN A 85 27.28 8.31 0.67
N ARG A 86 27.60 7.83 1.86
CA ARG A 86 28.17 8.63 2.95
C ARG A 86 29.44 7.96 3.47
N LYS A 87 30.57 8.29 2.88
CA LYS A 87 31.89 7.73 3.23
C LYS A 87 32.25 7.88 4.72
N GLY A 88 31.63 8.83 5.42
CA GLY A 88 31.89 9.07 6.85
C GLY A 88 31.54 7.91 7.79
N TYR A 89 30.65 6.99 7.42
CA TYR A 89 30.25 5.87 8.28
C TYR A 89 31.26 4.72 8.34
N SER A 90 31.99 4.46 7.26
CA SER A 90 32.82 3.25 7.15
C SER A 90 33.84 3.11 8.26
N GLN A 91 34.74 4.09 8.41
CA GLN A 91 35.83 3.98 9.36
C GLN A 91 35.36 4.01 10.85
N PRO A 92 34.43 4.91 11.26
CA PRO A 92 33.89 4.88 12.61
C PRO A 92 33.21 3.57 12.98
N LEU A 93 32.39 2.99 12.10
CA LEU A 93 31.75 1.71 12.35
C LEU A 93 32.77 0.58 12.50
N ARG A 94 33.80 0.53 11.64
CA ARG A 94 34.86 -0.47 11.73
C ARG A 94 35.65 -0.34 13.05
N ASN A 95 36.02 0.89 13.45
CA ASN A 95 36.74 1.13 14.70
C ASN A 95 35.94 0.70 15.93
N LEU A 96 34.63 0.98 15.95
CA LEU A 96 33.75 0.54 17.03
C LEU A 96 33.58 -0.98 17.04
N ALA A 97 33.40 -1.59 15.88
CA ALA A 97 33.21 -3.04 15.75
C ALA A 97 34.48 -3.83 16.20
N LEU A 98 35.66 -3.33 15.91
CA LEU A 98 36.92 -3.96 16.39
C LEU A 98 36.96 -4.09 17.92
N ASN A 99 36.47 -3.07 18.63
CA ASN A 99 36.44 -3.01 20.09
C ASN A 99 35.17 -3.59 20.72
N ALA A 100 34.17 -3.96 19.90
CA ALA A 100 32.92 -4.53 20.37
C ALA A 100 33.04 -6.04 20.64
N SER A 101 32.30 -6.53 21.64
CA SER A 101 32.11 -7.97 21.87
C SER A 101 31.12 -8.59 20.90
N GLU A 102 30.11 -7.83 20.49
CA GLU A 102 29.09 -8.22 19.50
C GLU A 102 28.55 -7.00 18.76
N VAL A 103 27.93 -7.25 17.59
CA VAL A 103 27.24 -6.26 16.77
C VAL A 103 25.74 -6.57 16.76
N ILE A 104 24.92 -5.59 17.11
CA ILE A 104 23.46 -5.70 17.13
C ILE A 104 22.90 -4.81 16.04
N ILE A 105 22.28 -5.41 15.05
CA ILE A 105 21.56 -4.70 13.99
C ILE A 105 20.16 -4.35 14.51
N ALA A 106 19.89 -3.06 14.62
CA ALA A 106 18.66 -2.47 15.15
C ALA A 106 18.02 -1.52 14.12
N THR A 107 18.15 -1.84 12.84
CA THR A 107 17.45 -1.19 11.72
C THR A 107 15.95 -1.46 11.79
N ASP A 108 15.14 -0.75 11.00
CA ASP A 108 13.70 -0.96 10.96
C ASP A 108 13.37 -2.45 10.78
N SER A 109 12.25 -2.88 11.35
CA SER A 109 11.92 -4.30 11.44
C SER A 109 11.13 -4.73 10.19
N ASP A 110 11.73 -4.56 9.02
CA ASP A 110 11.20 -4.99 7.72
C ASP A 110 12.33 -5.51 6.80
N ASP A 111 11.97 -5.87 5.57
CA ASP A 111 12.87 -6.37 4.54
C ASP A 111 13.95 -5.34 4.16
N GLU A 112 13.58 -4.03 4.06
CA GLU A 112 14.55 -2.96 3.79
C GLU A 112 15.54 -2.79 4.94
N GLY A 113 15.05 -2.86 6.20
CA GLY A 113 15.90 -2.79 7.37
C GLY A 113 16.91 -3.94 7.45
N GLU A 114 16.54 -5.17 7.04
CA GLU A 114 17.50 -6.28 6.91
C GLU A 114 18.56 -5.99 5.84
N ASN A 115 18.19 -5.39 4.70
CA ASN A 115 19.17 -5.04 3.69
C ASN A 115 20.12 -3.91 4.14
N ILE A 116 19.62 -2.91 4.88
CA ILE A 116 20.48 -1.89 5.51
C ILE A 116 21.44 -2.56 6.52
N GLY A 117 20.95 -3.53 7.29
CA GLY A 117 21.80 -4.35 8.17
C GLY A 117 22.88 -5.10 7.41
N LEU A 118 22.57 -5.67 6.26
CA LEU A 118 23.55 -6.31 5.37
C LEU A 118 24.64 -5.32 4.92
N GLU A 119 24.29 -4.09 4.55
CA GLU A 119 25.25 -3.05 4.18
C GLU A 119 26.20 -2.71 5.35
N VAL A 120 25.69 -2.72 6.58
CA VAL A 120 26.56 -2.58 7.78
C VAL A 120 27.51 -3.75 7.87
N LEU A 121 27.04 -4.99 7.75
CA LEU A 121 27.90 -6.19 7.82
C LEU A 121 28.93 -6.24 6.68
N GLU A 122 28.58 -5.81 5.47
CA GLU A 122 29.54 -5.62 4.37
C GLU A 122 30.63 -4.59 4.71
N THR A 123 30.23 -3.49 5.39
CA THR A 123 31.19 -2.48 5.89
C THR A 123 32.16 -3.07 6.91
N LEU A 124 31.71 -4.04 7.69
CA LEU A 124 32.50 -4.71 8.73
C LEU A 124 33.26 -5.96 8.21
N ARG A 125 33.25 -6.21 6.90
CA ARG A 125 33.94 -7.37 6.30
C ARG A 125 35.38 -7.48 6.79
N GLY A 126 35.76 -8.69 7.25
CA GLY A 126 37.04 -9.00 7.84
C GLY A 126 37.11 -8.80 9.37
N ILE A 127 36.05 -8.29 10.01
CA ILE A 127 35.91 -8.19 11.47
C ILE A 127 34.96 -9.30 11.92
N GLN A 128 35.50 -10.33 12.58
CA GLN A 128 34.70 -11.46 13.07
C GLN A 128 34.14 -11.15 14.45
N LYS A 129 32.86 -10.85 14.52
CA LYS A 129 32.10 -10.64 15.77
C LYS A 129 30.76 -11.34 15.69
N PRO A 130 30.20 -11.82 16.81
CA PRO A 130 28.81 -12.28 16.85
C PRO A 130 27.86 -11.18 16.38
N VAL A 131 26.93 -11.54 15.49
CA VAL A 131 25.91 -10.63 14.96
C VAL A 131 24.57 -11.04 15.52
N LYS A 132 23.83 -10.08 16.05
CA LYS A 132 22.49 -10.24 16.57
C LYS A 132 21.54 -9.24 15.93
N ARG A 133 20.24 -9.53 15.96
CA ARG A 133 19.17 -8.70 15.42
C ARG A 133 18.21 -8.27 16.52
N LEU A 134 18.06 -6.97 16.72
CA LEU A 134 17.02 -6.38 17.55
C LEU A 134 15.80 -6.10 16.69
N TRP A 135 14.69 -6.77 16.97
CA TRP A 135 13.42 -6.65 16.23
C TRP A 135 12.38 -5.96 17.09
N LEU A 136 11.92 -4.77 16.68
CA LEU A 136 11.02 -3.93 17.45
C LEU A 136 9.64 -3.81 16.79
N ASN A 137 8.58 -4.17 17.52
CA ASN A 137 7.19 -3.95 17.13
C ASN A 137 6.65 -2.61 17.60
N THR A 138 7.19 -2.11 18.73
CA THR A 138 6.82 -0.82 19.33
C THR A 138 8.07 -0.09 19.77
N THR A 139 7.94 1.21 20.05
CA THR A 139 9.01 2.04 20.60
C THR A 139 8.79 2.37 22.09
N VAL A 140 7.88 1.64 22.75
CA VAL A 140 7.62 1.76 24.18
C VAL A 140 8.87 1.31 24.96
N PRO A 141 9.35 2.09 25.94
CA PRO A 141 10.61 1.76 26.63
C PRO A 141 10.67 0.39 27.30
N SER A 142 9.55 -0.11 27.86
CA SER A 142 9.49 -1.47 28.40
C SER A 142 9.75 -2.54 27.34
N ASP A 143 9.10 -2.37 26.16
CA ASP A 143 9.15 -3.33 25.06
C ASP A 143 10.54 -3.33 24.41
N ILE A 144 11.18 -2.14 24.32
CA ILE A 144 12.57 -2.04 23.85
C ILE A 144 13.48 -2.84 24.79
N ARG A 145 13.40 -2.63 26.12
CA ARG A 145 14.23 -3.38 27.08
C ARG A 145 13.98 -4.89 27.01
N GLU A 146 12.75 -5.30 26.91
CA GLU A 146 12.39 -6.72 26.75
C GLU A 146 12.98 -7.30 25.46
N SER A 147 12.95 -6.57 24.36
CA SER A 147 13.50 -7.01 23.07
C SER A 147 15.01 -7.26 23.12
N PHE A 148 15.78 -6.55 23.96
CA PHE A 148 17.20 -6.82 24.17
C PHE A 148 17.46 -8.17 24.86
N SER A 149 16.51 -8.72 25.60
CA SER A 149 16.61 -10.07 26.18
C SER A 149 16.25 -11.17 25.16
N ARG A 150 15.66 -10.79 24.01
CA ARG A 150 15.14 -11.71 22.97
C ARG A 150 15.75 -11.44 21.59
N LEU A 151 17.06 -11.11 21.56
CA LEU A 151 17.76 -10.86 20.30
C LEU A 151 17.67 -12.09 19.38
N ARG A 152 17.37 -11.85 18.10
CA ARG A 152 17.26 -12.88 17.05
C ARG A 152 18.58 -13.06 16.33
N GLN A 153 18.68 -14.11 15.52
CA GLN A 153 19.68 -14.21 14.48
C GLN A 153 19.37 -13.24 13.34
N PHE A 154 20.40 -12.74 12.68
CA PHE A 154 20.23 -11.90 11.49
C PHE A 154 19.72 -12.76 10.33
N ASN A 155 18.71 -12.27 9.60
CA ASN A 155 18.09 -13.00 8.49
C ASN A 155 18.75 -12.62 7.15
N TYR A 156 19.81 -13.34 6.80
CA TYR A 156 20.53 -13.14 5.54
C TYR A 156 19.65 -13.35 4.31
N ASN A 157 18.76 -14.33 4.31
CA ASN A 157 17.92 -14.62 3.14
C ASN A 157 16.95 -13.47 2.85
N LEU A 158 16.37 -12.91 3.89
CA LEU A 158 15.51 -11.72 3.76
C LEU A 158 16.31 -10.53 3.24
N ALA A 159 17.51 -10.29 3.77
CA ALA A 159 18.41 -9.24 3.30
C ALA A 159 18.82 -9.44 1.83
N PHE A 160 19.13 -10.68 1.41
CA PHE A 160 19.48 -11.02 0.03
C PHE A 160 18.31 -10.89 -0.95
N SER A 161 17.08 -11.10 -0.52
CA SER A 161 15.91 -10.87 -1.39
C SER A 161 15.80 -9.40 -1.81
N VAL A 162 16.04 -8.48 -0.88
CA VAL A 162 16.07 -7.04 -1.16
C VAL A 162 17.32 -6.66 -1.97
N GLU A 163 18.46 -7.26 -1.68
CA GLU A 163 19.68 -7.05 -2.45
C GLU A 163 19.51 -7.45 -3.91
N ALA A 164 18.85 -8.60 -4.17
CA ALA A 164 18.48 -9.03 -5.51
C ALA A 164 17.59 -7.99 -6.20
N ARG A 165 16.53 -7.52 -5.52
CA ARG A 165 15.64 -6.48 -6.04
C ARG A 165 16.42 -5.22 -6.42
N ARG A 166 17.24 -4.70 -5.51
CA ARG A 166 18.02 -3.47 -5.73
C ARG A 166 18.97 -3.61 -6.92
N LYS A 167 19.61 -4.76 -7.05
CA LYS A 167 20.56 -5.02 -8.14
C LYS A 167 19.86 -5.22 -9.48
N ILE A 168 18.73 -5.93 -9.52
CA ILE A 168 17.89 -6.08 -10.72
C ILE A 168 17.38 -4.70 -11.15
N ASP A 169 16.80 -3.94 -10.23
CA ASP A 169 16.24 -2.60 -10.51
C ASP A 169 17.34 -1.62 -10.97
N ALA A 170 18.57 -1.74 -10.46
CA ALA A 170 19.71 -0.95 -10.93
C ALA A 170 20.15 -1.35 -12.36
N VAL A 171 20.31 -2.66 -12.64
CA VAL A 171 20.66 -3.16 -13.97
C VAL A 171 19.62 -2.69 -15.00
N VAL A 172 18.36 -2.98 -14.74
CA VAL A 172 17.25 -2.64 -15.64
C VAL A 172 17.09 -1.14 -15.77
N GLY A 173 17.09 -0.42 -14.64
CA GLY A 173 16.89 1.03 -14.61
C GLY A 173 18.00 1.81 -15.35
N PHE A 174 19.27 1.50 -15.11
CA PHE A 174 20.37 2.16 -15.81
C PHE A 174 20.40 1.82 -17.30
N SER A 175 20.24 0.54 -17.66
CA SER A 175 20.28 0.09 -19.04
C SER A 175 19.11 0.66 -19.85
N ALA A 176 17.88 0.49 -19.36
CA ALA A 176 16.69 0.96 -20.05
C ALA A 176 16.66 2.48 -20.20
N THR A 177 16.96 3.21 -19.12
CA THR A 177 16.97 4.67 -19.16
C THR A 177 17.97 5.20 -20.20
N ARG A 178 19.17 4.61 -20.26
CA ARG A 178 20.18 5.00 -21.25
C ARG A 178 19.75 4.62 -22.66
N GLU A 179 19.31 3.38 -22.86
CA GLU A 179 18.88 2.89 -24.18
C GLU A 179 17.75 3.75 -24.76
N LEU A 180 16.73 4.03 -23.95
CA LEU A 180 15.63 4.90 -24.38
C LEU A 180 16.09 6.32 -24.71
N SER A 181 16.98 6.88 -23.90
CA SER A 181 17.50 8.23 -24.12
C SER A 181 18.33 8.35 -25.39
N LEU A 182 19.13 7.31 -25.69
CA LEU A 182 19.97 7.24 -26.90
C LEU A 182 19.11 7.00 -28.15
N SER A 183 18.24 6.01 -28.10
CA SER A 183 17.47 5.54 -29.26
C SER A 183 16.36 6.52 -29.65
N LEU A 184 15.74 7.21 -28.68
CA LEU A 184 14.65 8.16 -28.94
C LEU A 184 15.15 9.58 -29.17
N LYS A 185 16.44 9.85 -28.96
CA LYS A 185 17.03 11.21 -28.99
C LYS A 185 16.21 12.22 -28.18
N TYR A 186 15.54 11.71 -27.13
CA TYR A 186 14.60 12.48 -26.31
C TYR A 186 15.39 13.42 -25.41
N LYS A 187 15.36 14.70 -25.76
CA LYS A 187 15.91 15.79 -24.95
C LYS A 187 14.85 16.86 -24.81
N VAL A 188 14.06 16.78 -23.73
CA VAL A 188 13.23 17.91 -23.32
C VAL A 188 13.89 18.52 -22.08
N GLY A 189 14.69 19.55 -22.29
CA GLY A 189 15.48 20.18 -21.24
C GLY A 189 16.51 19.20 -20.62
N LYS A 190 16.59 19.18 -19.28
CA LYS A 190 17.42 18.23 -18.51
C LYS A 190 16.71 16.91 -18.21
N SER A 191 15.51 16.64 -18.72
CA SER A 191 14.72 15.48 -18.37
C SER A 191 15.04 14.29 -19.29
N VAL A 192 15.23 13.13 -18.69
CA VAL A 192 15.41 11.84 -19.38
C VAL A 192 14.16 10.99 -19.27
N LEU A 193 13.98 10.04 -20.19
CA LEU A 193 12.94 9.01 -20.09
C LEU A 193 13.45 7.92 -19.14
N SER A 194 13.19 8.09 -17.85
CA SER A 194 13.58 7.09 -16.86
C SER A 194 12.66 5.89 -16.91
N PHE A 195 13.27 4.73 -16.85
CA PHE A 195 12.59 3.44 -16.76
C PHE A 195 12.86 2.80 -15.39
N GLY A 196 11.87 2.13 -14.84
CA GLY A 196 11.98 1.28 -13.66
C GLY A 196 10.89 0.22 -13.71
N ARG A 197 11.20 -1.01 -13.34
CA ARG A 197 10.30 -2.16 -13.43
C ARG A 197 8.92 -1.84 -12.81
N VAL A 198 8.87 -1.53 -11.53
CA VAL A 198 7.63 -1.20 -10.81
C VAL A 198 7.02 0.14 -11.29
N GLN A 199 7.88 1.15 -11.48
CA GLN A 199 7.48 2.49 -11.93
C GLN A 199 6.73 2.45 -13.27
N THR A 200 7.32 1.77 -14.25
CA THR A 200 6.80 1.77 -15.62
C THR A 200 5.53 0.91 -15.73
N THR A 201 5.49 -0.22 -15.00
CA THR A 201 4.27 -1.04 -14.91
C THR A 201 3.12 -0.26 -14.23
N THR A 202 3.42 0.51 -13.20
CA THR A 202 2.40 1.38 -12.58
C THR A 202 1.92 2.47 -13.54
N LEU A 203 2.83 3.04 -14.34
CA LEU A 203 2.44 4.00 -15.39
C LEU A 203 1.54 3.36 -16.44
N LEU A 204 1.85 2.12 -16.86
CA LEU A 204 1.03 1.37 -17.83
C LEU A 204 -0.42 1.24 -17.34
N LEU A 205 -0.65 0.91 -16.07
CA LEU A 205 -2.02 0.87 -15.53
C LEU A 205 -2.78 2.19 -15.72
N VAL A 206 -2.09 3.31 -15.49
CA VAL A 206 -2.70 4.64 -15.65
C VAL A 206 -2.97 4.98 -17.11
N VAL A 207 -2.02 4.64 -18.00
CA VAL A 207 -2.15 4.87 -19.45
C VAL A 207 -3.26 4.01 -20.05
N ASP A 208 -3.33 2.72 -19.69
CA ASP A 208 -4.37 1.82 -20.18
C ASP A 208 -5.76 2.27 -19.72
N ARG A 209 -5.90 2.71 -18.48
CA ARG A 209 -7.14 3.30 -17.99
C ARG A 209 -7.53 4.56 -18.79
N GLU A 210 -6.60 5.41 -19.15
CA GLU A 210 -6.87 6.58 -19.99
C GLU A 210 -7.28 6.18 -21.40
N ARG A 211 -6.64 5.15 -21.98
CA ARG A 211 -7.02 4.57 -23.29
C ARG A 211 -8.43 3.97 -23.26
N GLU A 212 -8.76 3.22 -22.20
CA GLU A 212 -10.11 2.69 -21.99
C GLU A 212 -11.15 3.82 -21.99
N ILE A 213 -10.86 4.93 -21.29
CA ILE A 213 -11.75 6.08 -21.20
C ILE A 213 -11.88 6.81 -22.54
N THR A 214 -10.75 7.06 -23.21
CA THR A 214 -10.70 7.82 -24.47
C THR A 214 -11.36 7.04 -25.63
N ASN A 215 -11.17 5.73 -25.66
CA ASN A 215 -11.74 4.85 -26.69
C ASN A 215 -13.15 4.37 -26.36
N PHE A 216 -13.67 4.76 -25.19
CA PHE A 216 -15.00 4.32 -24.77
C PHE A 216 -16.10 4.98 -25.62
N ILE A 217 -16.92 4.15 -26.22
CA ILE A 217 -18.09 4.59 -26.99
C ILE A 217 -19.33 4.40 -26.12
N PRO A 218 -19.95 5.48 -25.62
CA PRO A 218 -21.15 5.39 -24.82
C PRO A 218 -22.29 4.76 -25.62
N LYS A 219 -22.86 3.68 -25.09
CA LYS A 219 -24.04 3.04 -25.68
C LYS A 219 -25.29 3.53 -24.96
N PRO A 220 -26.33 3.98 -25.69
CA PRO A 220 -27.58 4.34 -25.06
C PRO A 220 -28.26 3.08 -24.52
N PHE A 221 -28.97 3.22 -23.43
CA PHE A 221 -29.85 2.21 -22.89
C PHE A 221 -31.05 2.89 -22.20
N TRP A 222 -32.11 2.13 -22.06
CA TRP A 222 -33.37 2.61 -21.52
C TRP A 222 -33.72 1.83 -20.26
N GLU A 223 -34.14 2.54 -19.24
CA GLU A 223 -34.73 1.96 -18.03
C GLU A 223 -36.19 2.37 -17.94
N ILE A 224 -37.08 1.40 -17.73
CA ILE A 224 -38.47 1.66 -17.47
C ILE A 224 -38.69 1.60 -15.97
N THR A 225 -39.20 2.69 -15.40
CA THR A 225 -39.43 2.83 -13.97
C THR A 225 -40.91 3.10 -13.72
N ALA A 226 -41.45 2.55 -12.63
CA ALA A 226 -42.83 2.79 -12.20
C ALA A 226 -42.83 3.28 -10.76
N LYS A 227 -43.55 4.34 -10.47
CA LYS A 227 -43.74 4.87 -9.15
C LYS A 227 -45.04 4.35 -8.54
N VAL A 228 -44.87 3.61 -7.41
CA VAL A 228 -45.97 3.06 -6.63
C VAL A 228 -45.78 3.48 -5.18
N LYS A 229 -46.72 4.27 -4.61
CA LYS A 229 -46.51 5.01 -3.36
C LYS A 229 -45.22 5.88 -3.50
N LYS A 230 -44.30 5.81 -2.52
CA LYS A 230 -43.00 6.50 -2.56
C LYS A 230 -41.89 5.64 -3.15
N THR A 231 -42.19 4.40 -3.56
CA THR A 231 -41.19 3.42 -4.04
C THR A 231 -41.10 3.45 -5.56
N ASN A 232 -39.87 3.49 -6.09
CA ASN A 232 -39.60 3.37 -7.50
C ASN A 232 -39.27 1.91 -7.83
N PHE A 233 -40.07 1.32 -8.71
CA PHE A 233 -39.85 0.00 -9.26
C PHE A 233 -39.16 0.10 -10.61
N ILE A 234 -38.26 -0.82 -10.90
CA ILE A 234 -37.54 -0.90 -12.16
C ILE A 234 -38.00 -2.18 -12.87
N HIS A 235 -38.27 -2.08 -14.15
CA HIS A 235 -38.62 -3.25 -14.97
C HIS A 235 -37.49 -4.28 -14.95
N GLN A 236 -37.78 -5.56 -14.71
CA GLN A 236 -36.75 -6.58 -14.45
C GLN A 236 -35.81 -6.84 -15.62
N SER A 237 -36.24 -6.56 -16.87
CA SER A 237 -35.38 -6.65 -18.05
C SER A 237 -34.55 -5.39 -18.32
N SER A 238 -34.66 -4.34 -17.49
CA SER A 238 -33.78 -3.17 -17.59
C SER A 238 -32.34 -3.55 -17.17
N PRO A 239 -31.30 -2.99 -17.84
CA PRO A 239 -31.35 -1.99 -18.91
C PRO A 239 -31.64 -2.59 -20.28
N PHE A 240 -32.49 -1.90 -21.07
CA PHE A 240 -32.76 -2.24 -22.47
C PHE A 240 -31.73 -1.54 -23.37
N PHE A 241 -31.06 -2.28 -24.23
CA PHE A 241 -30.17 -1.74 -25.26
C PHE A 241 -30.87 -1.59 -26.64
N ASP A 242 -32.10 -2.03 -26.74
CA ASP A 242 -32.98 -1.86 -27.90
C ASP A 242 -34.10 -0.88 -27.54
N ARG A 243 -34.09 0.29 -28.22
CA ARG A 243 -35.10 1.34 -28.02
C ARG A 243 -36.49 0.89 -28.37
N THR A 244 -36.65 0.14 -29.49
CA THR A 244 -37.95 -0.30 -29.97
C THR A 244 -38.62 -1.19 -28.94
N LYS A 245 -37.87 -2.17 -28.41
CA LYS A 245 -38.34 -3.06 -27.36
C LYS A 245 -38.70 -2.31 -26.08
N ALA A 246 -37.87 -1.34 -25.68
CA ALA A 246 -38.15 -0.52 -24.50
C ALA A 246 -39.43 0.31 -24.68
N CYS A 247 -39.60 0.94 -25.85
CA CYS A 247 -40.81 1.72 -26.16
C CYS A 247 -42.08 0.84 -26.23
N GLU A 248 -42.01 -0.36 -26.82
CA GLU A 248 -43.14 -1.30 -26.87
C GLU A 248 -43.63 -1.67 -25.45
N ILE A 249 -42.70 -2.01 -24.56
CA ILE A 249 -43.03 -2.34 -23.17
C ILE A 249 -43.57 -1.10 -22.44
N PHE A 250 -42.93 0.06 -22.62
CA PHE A 250 -43.39 1.31 -22.02
C PHE A 250 -44.82 1.64 -22.45
N GLU A 251 -45.17 1.55 -23.77
CA GLU A 251 -46.50 1.81 -24.26
C GLU A 251 -47.56 0.84 -23.69
N LYS A 252 -47.20 -0.41 -23.43
CA LYS A 252 -48.09 -1.38 -22.76
C LYS A 252 -48.40 -0.93 -21.31
N VAL A 253 -47.41 -0.47 -20.55
CA VAL A 253 -47.56 -0.25 -19.10
C VAL A 253 -47.93 1.19 -18.73
N ARG A 254 -47.61 2.23 -19.53
CA ARG A 254 -47.75 3.65 -19.20
C ARG A 254 -49.18 4.08 -18.84
N LYS A 255 -50.18 3.43 -19.41
CA LYS A 255 -51.62 3.73 -19.16
C LYS A 255 -52.19 2.95 -18.00
N SER A 256 -51.48 1.94 -17.51
CA SER A 256 -51.96 1.10 -16.41
C SER A 256 -51.89 1.89 -15.07
N LYS A 257 -52.95 1.80 -14.32
CA LYS A 257 -53.03 2.37 -12.98
C LYS A 257 -52.89 1.32 -11.89
N GLN A 258 -52.66 0.08 -12.26
CA GLN A 258 -52.63 -1.04 -11.34
C GLN A 258 -51.25 -1.72 -11.34
N PHE A 259 -50.72 -1.88 -10.16
CA PHE A 259 -49.55 -2.70 -9.88
C PHE A 259 -49.95 -3.82 -8.94
N LEU A 260 -49.90 -5.05 -9.41
CA LEU A 260 -50.11 -6.24 -8.59
C LEU A 260 -48.80 -6.66 -7.91
N CYS A 261 -48.69 -6.49 -6.61
CA CYS A 261 -47.60 -7.04 -5.86
C CYS A 261 -47.70 -8.58 -5.82
N THR A 262 -46.74 -9.27 -6.43
CA THR A 262 -46.75 -10.75 -6.50
C THR A 262 -45.98 -11.39 -5.39
N ASN A 263 -44.89 -10.74 -4.94
CA ASN A 263 -44.02 -11.29 -3.90
C ASN A 263 -43.34 -10.18 -3.08
N VAL A 264 -43.18 -10.43 -1.81
CA VAL A 264 -42.37 -9.60 -0.89
C VAL A 264 -41.43 -10.54 -0.13
N ARG A 265 -40.14 -10.28 -0.25
CA ARG A 265 -39.10 -11.05 0.43
C ARG A 265 -38.28 -10.12 1.30
N GLU A 266 -38.14 -10.49 2.55
CA GLU A 266 -37.23 -9.84 3.49
C GLU A 266 -36.16 -10.83 3.94
N GLU A 267 -34.90 -10.40 3.87
CA GLU A 267 -33.76 -11.20 4.28
C GLU A 267 -32.87 -10.39 5.21
N THR A 268 -32.48 -11.01 6.33
CA THR A 268 -31.53 -10.40 7.25
C THR A 268 -30.12 -10.70 6.80
N THR A 269 -29.36 -9.67 6.47
CA THR A 269 -27.94 -9.76 6.06
C THR A 269 -27.05 -9.24 7.18
N LEU A 270 -26.04 -10.01 7.55
CA LEU A 270 -25.00 -9.64 8.50
C LEU A 270 -23.75 -9.19 7.79
N VAL A 271 -23.30 -7.96 8.07
CA VAL A 271 -22.02 -7.43 7.60
C VAL A 271 -21.01 -7.56 8.73
N GLN A 272 -19.95 -8.32 8.48
CA GLN A 272 -18.90 -8.58 9.47
C GLN A 272 -18.02 -7.35 9.69
N PRO A 273 -17.41 -7.20 10.89
CA PRO A 273 -16.40 -6.19 11.18
C PRO A 273 -15.22 -6.24 10.21
N PRO A 274 -14.48 -5.13 10.05
CA PRO A 274 -13.28 -5.12 9.19
C PRO A 274 -12.21 -6.06 9.75
N LYS A 275 -11.32 -6.48 8.86
CA LYS A 275 -10.11 -7.21 9.25
C LYS A 275 -9.15 -6.28 10.00
N PRO A 276 -8.27 -6.80 10.88
CA PRO A 276 -7.20 -5.98 11.45
C PRO A 276 -6.42 -5.20 10.39
N MET A 277 -5.98 -3.99 10.73
CA MET A 277 -5.38 -3.06 9.78
C MET A 277 -3.93 -3.44 9.44
N ASN A 278 -3.63 -3.59 8.15
CA ASN A 278 -2.27 -3.68 7.64
C ASN A 278 -1.86 -2.36 6.95
N THR A 279 -0.62 -2.31 6.45
CA THR A 279 -0.09 -1.12 5.75
C THR A 279 -0.97 -0.70 4.59
N GLN A 280 -1.40 -1.64 3.75
CA GLN A 280 -2.18 -1.34 2.56
C GLN A 280 -3.54 -0.69 2.90
N GLU A 281 -4.23 -1.25 3.88
CA GLU A 281 -5.50 -0.69 4.36
C GLU A 281 -5.30 0.71 4.96
N MET A 282 -4.26 0.89 5.77
CA MET A 282 -3.92 2.20 6.34
C MET A 282 -3.65 3.25 5.24
N LEU A 283 -2.86 2.90 4.22
CA LEU A 283 -2.55 3.80 3.11
C LEU A 283 -3.81 4.15 2.31
N ARG A 284 -4.66 3.16 2.03
CA ARG A 284 -5.92 3.33 1.30
C ARG A 284 -6.87 4.26 2.05
N VAL A 285 -7.09 4.00 3.32
CA VAL A 285 -7.97 4.78 4.19
C VAL A 285 -7.41 6.19 4.41
N GLY A 286 -6.14 6.30 4.80
CA GLY A 286 -5.48 7.58 5.03
C GLY A 286 -5.50 8.46 3.78
N SER A 287 -5.16 7.91 2.60
CA SER A 287 -5.19 8.69 1.36
C SER A 287 -6.61 9.13 0.97
N SER A 288 -7.61 8.26 1.21
CA SER A 288 -8.99 8.56 0.89
C SER A 288 -9.59 9.64 1.78
N PHE A 289 -9.41 9.54 3.10
CA PHE A 289 -10.03 10.44 4.07
C PHE A 289 -9.26 11.75 4.30
N LEU A 290 -7.92 11.70 4.20
CA LEU A 290 -7.09 12.89 4.42
C LEU A 290 -6.76 13.63 3.12
N HIS A 291 -7.08 13.04 1.96
CA HIS A 291 -6.78 13.58 0.62
C HIS A 291 -5.30 13.90 0.39
N ILE A 292 -4.42 13.07 0.95
CA ILE A 292 -2.96 13.17 0.82
C ILE A 292 -2.36 11.97 0.09
N SER A 293 -1.09 12.09 -0.33
CA SER A 293 -0.40 10.98 -0.99
C SER A 293 -0.15 9.80 -0.04
N PRO A 294 -0.09 8.57 -0.56
CA PRO A 294 0.26 7.39 0.24
C PRO A 294 1.60 7.52 0.97
N SER A 295 2.62 8.10 0.34
CA SER A 295 3.91 8.37 0.99
C SER A 295 3.76 9.29 2.19
N LYS A 296 2.90 10.32 2.08
CA LYS A 296 2.63 11.21 3.21
C LYS A 296 1.89 10.49 4.34
N VAL A 297 0.93 9.60 4.00
CA VAL A 297 0.27 8.75 5.01
C VAL A 297 1.30 7.88 5.74
N LEU A 298 2.20 7.22 4.99
CA LEU A 298 3.24 6.39 5.57
C LEU A 298 4.18 7.20 6.46
N GLY A 299 4.60 8.39 6.04
CA GLY A 299 5.44 9.28 6.85
C GLY A 299 4.77 9.70 8.17
N LEU A 300 3.46 10.00 8.15
CA LEU A 300 2.70 10.30 9.36
C LEU A 300 2.59 9.07 10.28
N ALA A 301 2.41 7.88 9.71
CA ALA A 301 2.37 6.65 10.49
C ALA A 301 3.73 6.33 11.13
N GLU A 302 4.84 6.57 10.44
CA GLU A 302 6.20 6.47 11.01
C GLU A 302 6.42 7.48 12.15
N GLU A 303 5.90 8.70 12.02
CA GLU A 303 5.93 9.72 13.10
C GLU A 303 5.16 9.21 14.33
N LEU A 304 3.97 8.67 14.16
CA LEU A 304 3.16 8.08 15.24
C LEU A 304 3.86 6.88 15.88
N TYR A 305 4.48 6.01 15.10
CA TYR A 305 5.28 4.89 15.60
C TYR A 305 6.47 5.35 16.44
N LEU A 306 7.28 6.28 15.91
CA LEU A 306 8.43 6.83 16.63
C LEU A 306 8.04 7.66 17.86
N SER A 307 6.77 8.00 17.99
CA SER A 307 6.18 8.64 19.18
C SER A 307 5.54 7.64 20.15
N SER A 308 5.69 6.34 19.91
CA SER A 308 5.09 5.26 20.72
C SER A 308 3.56 5.32 20.80
N ILE A 309 2.91 5.80 19.75
CA ILE A 309 1.46 5.95 19.65
C ILE A 309 0.80 4.76 18.95
N ILE A 310 1.47 4.21 17.93
CA ILE A 310 1.01 3.02 17.20
C ILE A 310 2.12 1.97 17.14
N THR A 311 1.77 0.73 16.80
CA THR A 311 2.72 -0.34 16.43
C THR A 311 3.41 -0.03 15.11
N TYR A 312 4.42 -0.82 14.72
CA TYR A 312 5.17 -0.65 13.47
C TYR A 312 4.23 -0.61 12.25
N PRO A 313 4.36 0.42 11.37
CA PRO A 313 3.34 0.67 10.35
C PRO A 313 3.54 -0.08 9.03
N ARG A 314 4.64 -0.83 8.83
CA ARG A 314 4.91 -1.57 7.60
C ARG A 314 4.70 -3.06 7.79
N VAL A 315 3.44 -3.48 7.85
CA VAL A 315 3.04 -4.86 8.13
C VAL A 315 2.05 -5.36 7.08
N ASP A 316 2.16 -6.64 6.71
CA ASP A 316 1.17 -7.34 5.88
C ASP A 316 0.17 -8.13 6.73
N ASN A 317 0.52 -8.39 7.98
CA ASN A 317 -0.26 -9.20 8.89
C ASN A 317 -1.61 -8.56 9.24
N GLN A 318 -2.67 -9.38 9.21
CA GLN A 318 -4.02 -9.03 9.63
C GLN A 318 -4.54 -10.02 10.69
N THR A 319 -3.62 -10.62 11.44
CA THR A 319 -3.92 -11.60 12.49
C THR A 319 -3.08 -11.30 13.72
N TYR A 320 -3.72 -11.13 14.86
CA TYR A 320 -3.00 -10.92 16.11
C TYR A 320 -2.46 -12.24 16.67
N SER A 321 -1.30 -12.18 17.33
CA SER A 321 -0.79 -13.30 18.11
C SER A 321 -1.68 -13.57 19.31
N HIS A 322 -1.69 -14.83 19.78
CA HIS A 322 -2.44 -15.19 20.98
C HIS A 322 -1.94 -14.48 22.25
N SER A 323 -0.70 -14.02 22.25
CA SER A 323 -0.10 -13.29 23.37
C SER A 323 -0.49 -11.81 23.41
N PHE A 324 -1.08 -11.25 22.34
CA PHE A 324 -1.45 -9.83 22.31
C PHE A 324 -2.61 -9.54 23.28
N ASN A 325 -2.31 -8.75 24.31
CA ASN A 325 -3.30 -8.44 25.36
C ASN A 325 -4.20 -7.25 24.98
N HIS A 326 -5.26 -7.51 24.22
CA HIS A 326 -6.23 -6.52 23.80
C HIS A 326 -6.90 -5.79 24.96
N LYS A 327 -7.19 -6.49 26.06
CA LYS A 327 -7.87 -5.90 27.23
C LYS A 327 -6.98 -4.83 27.87
N SER A 328 -5.71 -5.14 28.12
CA SER A 328 -4.75 -4.17 28.64
C SER A 328 -4.55 -2.99 27.68
N ASN A 329 -4.49 -3.26 26.37
CA ASN A 329 -4.32 -2.22 25.37
C ASN A 329 -5.54 -1.27 25.32
N LEU A 330 -6.75 -1.81 25.30
CA LEU A 330 -7.98 -1.00 25.36
C LEU A 330 -8.07 -0.15 26.63
N GLN A 331 -7.65 -0.67 27.79
CA GLN A 331 -7.58 0.11 29.02
C GLN A 331 -6.67 1.34 28.90
N LYS A 332 -5.50 1.20 28.26
CA LYS A 332 -4.60 2.35 28.00
C LYS A 332 -5.24 3.39 27.08
N LEU A 333 -6.11 2.98 26.17
CA LEU A 333 -6.77 3.86 25.21
C LEU A 333 -8.01 4.56 25.77
N LEU A 334 -8.51 4.21 26.96
CA LEU A 334 -9.70 4.84 27.55
C LEU A 334 -9.49 6.32 27.90
N SER A 335 -8.26 6.73 28.21
CA SER A 335 -7.96 8.11 28.55
C SER A 335 -7.80 8.98 27.29
N GLY A 336 -8.53 10.09 27.21
CA GLY A 336 -8.26 11.16 26.25
C GLY A 336 -8.84 10.99 24.85
N ASN A 337 -9.80 10.09 24.62
CA ASN A 337 -10.46 9.95 23.32
C ASN A 337 -12.00 10.03 23.39
N ASN A 338 -12.63 10.36 22.25
CA ASN A 338 -14.07 10.51 22.12
C ASN A 338 -14.83 9.16 22.10
N PHE A 339 -14.13 8.02 22.15
CA PHE A 339 -14.68 6.67 22.05
C PHE A 339 -14.63 5.90 23.37
N LYS A 340 -14.40 6.61 24.48
CA LYS A 340 -14.28 6.02 25.83
C LYS A 340 -15.47 5.12 26.17
N ASP A 341 -16.69 5.58 25.92
CA ASP A 341 -17.90 4.83 26.24
C ASP A 341 -18.01 3.54 25.42
N TYR A 342 -17.64 3.60 24.14
CA TYR A 342 -17.63 2.42 23.28
C TYR A 342 -16.55 1.42 23.71
N ALA A 343 -15.35 1.89 23.97
CA ALA A 343 -14.25 1.07 24.45
C ALA A 343 -14.56 0.43 25.82
N SER A 344 -15.22 1.18 26.71
CA SER A 344 -15.68 0.65 28.02
C SER A 344 -16.70 -0.48 27.87
N LYS A 345 -17.66 -0.34 26.94
CA LYS A 345 -18.61 -1.41 26.60
C LYS A 345 -17.93 -2.65 26.05
N LEU A 346 -16.91 -2.47 25.19
CA LEU A 346 -16.12 -3.60 24.68
C LEU A 346 -15.41 -4.35 25.81
N LEU A 347 -14.87 -3.64 26.79
CA LEU A 347 -14.16 -4.27 27.93
C LEU A 347 -15.06 -5.09 28.85
N GLN A 348 -16.37 -4.82 28.86
CA GLN A 348 -17.36 -5.58 29.60
C GLN A 348 -17.74 -6.92 28.94
N ASN A 349 -17.42 -7.06 27.64
CA ASN A 349 -17.72 -8.23 26.83
C ASN A 349 -16.45 -9.06 26.59
N ASN A 350 -16.61 -10.31 26.16
CA ASN A 350 -15.50 -11.12 25.67
C ASN A 350 -14.93 -10.50 24.39
N LEU A 351 -13.68 -10.03 24.46
CA LEU A 351 -12.97 -9.46 23.33
C LEU A 351 -12.51 -10.57 22.36
N THR A 352 -13.36 -10.88 21.43
CA THR A 352 -13.06 -11.83 20.35
C THR A 352 -12.96 -11.05 19.05
N ILE A 353 -11.87 -11.24 18.30
CA ILE A 353 -11.75 -10.68 16.95
C ILE A 353 -12.49 -11.62 16.00
N PRO A 354 -13.66 -11.23 15.48
CA PRO A 354 -14.49 -12.13 14.66
C PRO A 354 -13.96 -12.29 13.25
N THR A 355 -13.17 -11.33 12.76
CA THR A 355 -12.67 -11.31 11.38
C THR A 355 -11.15 -11.29 11.38
N ARG A 356 -10.56 -12.24 10.65
CA ARG A 356 -9.11 -12.36 10.43
C ARG A 356 -8.81 -12.31 8.94
N GLY A 357 -7.68 -11.74 8.61
CA GLY A 357 -7.20 -11.61 7.23
C GLY A 357 -5.97 -12.46 6.94
N LYS A 358 -5.05 -11.90 6.16
CA LYS A 358 -3.78 -12.53 5.81
C LYS A 358 -2.94 -12.74 7.07
N LEU A 359 -2.42 -13.95 7.24
CA LEU A 359 -1.40 -14.25 8.24
C LEU A 359 -0.03 -13.94 7.65
N SER A 360 0.78 -13.22 8.38
CA SER A 360 2.21 -12.99 8.14
C SER A 360 2.94 -13.07 9.49
N GLU A 361 4.15 -13.55 9.49
CA GLU A 361 4.94 -13.73 10.72
C GLU A 361 5.71 -12.46 11.12
N ASP A 362 5.55 -11.35 10.39
CA ASP A 362 6.37 -10.16 10.57
C ASP A 362 6.09 -9.45 11.90
N HIS A 363 4.89 -8.89 12.03
CA HIS A 363 4.50 -8.01 13.13
C HIS A 363 3.01 -8.16 13.45
N GLU A 364 2.62 -7.64 14.62
CA GLU A 364 1.21 -7.42 14.91
C GLU A 364 0.60 -6.40 13.92
N PRO A 365 -0.71 -6.50 13.61
CA PRO A 365 -1.40 -5.49 12.82
C PRO A 365 -1.22 -4.07 13.38
N ILE A 366 -1.38 -3.05 12.52
CA ILE A 366 -1.26 -1.66 12.93
C ILE A 366 -2.31 -1.35 14.01
N THR A 367 -1.82 -1.04 15.20
CA THR A 367 -2.61 -0.94 16.42
C THR A 367 -2.27 0.32 17.18
N PRO A 368 -3.26 1.12 17.64
CA PRO A 368 -3.00 2.20 18.57
C PRO A 368 -2.61 1.63 19.93
N ILE A 369 -1.51 2.10 20.52
CA ILE A 369 -0.97 1.61 21.81
C ILE A 369 -0.92 2.68 22.89
N ALA A 370 -1.18 3.94 22.52
CA ALA A 370 -1.32 5.06 23.44
C ALA A 370 -2.31 6.08 22.88
N SER A 371 -2.85 6.93 23.75
CA SER A 371 -3.72 8.03 23.38
C SER A 371 -2.92 9.27 23.02
N ILE A 372 -3.38 10.03 22.02
CA ILE A 372 -2.82 11.34 21.68
C ILE A 372 -3.42 12.41 22.61
N THR A 373 -2.59 13.26 23.16
CA THR A 373 -3.01 14.38 24.03
C THR A 373 -3.67 15.50 23.22
N GLU A 374 -4.44 16.37 23.91
CA GLU A 374 -5.20 17.47 23.26
C GLU A 374 -4.34 18.44 22.44
N TYR A 375 -3.09 18.64 22.81
CA TYR A 375 -2.16 19.53 22.09
C TYR A 375 -1.92 19.16 20.63
N GLN A 376 -2.16 17.91 20.24
CA GLN A 376 -1.90 17.40 18.89
C GLN A 376 -3.18 17.19 18.05
N LYS A 377 -4.36 17.49 18.57
CA LYS A 377 -5.67 17.15 17.96
C LYS A 377 -5.93 17.74 16.57
N ASN A 378 -5.30 18.83 16.18
CA ASN A 378 -5.54 19.49 14.89
C ASN A 378 -4.55 19.11 13.80
N THR A 379 -3.70 18.12 14.02
CA THR A 379 -2.68 17.69 13.05
C THR A 379 -3.19 16.59 12.12
N LEU A 380 -2.55 16.46 10.95
CA LEU A 380 -2.82 15.32 10.05
C LEU A 380 -2.46 13.99 10.72
N ALA A 381 -1.43 13.98 11.56
CA ALA A 381 -1.03 12.79 12.32
C ALA A 381 -2.14 12.36 13.29
N PHE A 382 -2.78 13.32 13.99
CA PHE A 382 -3.94 13.02 14.85
C PHE A 382 -5.12 12.46 14.03
N ARG A 383 -5.43 13.05 12.89
CA ARG A 383 -6.52 12.55 12.02
C ARG A 383 -6.24 11.13 11.53
N LEU A 384 -4.99 10.80 11.19
CA LEU A 384 -4.59 9.43 10.83
C LEU A 384 -4.74 8.49 12.04
N TYR A 385 -4.25 8.91 13.22
CA TYR A 385 -4.41 8.15 14.46
C TYR A 385 -5.89 7.86 14.75
N GLU A 386 -6.77 8.84 14.60
CA GLU A 386 -8.22 8.64 14.81
C GLU A 386 -8.79 7.57 13.87
N LEU A 387 -8.38 7.56 12.60
CA LEU A 387 -8.79 6.52 11.65
C LEU A 387 -8.30 5.13 12.09
N ILE A 388 -7.05 5.03 12.56
CA ILE A 388 -6.46 3.78 13.07
C ILE A 388 -7.20 3.32 14.33
N LEU A 389 -7.48 4.25 15.27
CA LEU A 389 -8.22 3.97 16.50
C LEU A 389 -9.63 3.46 16.21
N ARG A 390 -10.38 4.16 15.36
CA ARG A 390 -11.74 3.75 14.93
C ARG A 390 -11.72 2.36 14.29
N HIS A 391 -10.72 2.08 13.46
CA HIS A 391 -10.56 0.76 12.85
C HIS A 391 -10.32 -0.31 13.91
N TYR A 392 -9.37 -0.08 14.82
CA TYR A 392 -9.06 -1.00 15.91
C TYR A 392 -10.25 -1.28 16.83
N LEU A 393 -11.02 -0.27 17.18
CA LEU A 393 -12.23 -0.45 17.99
C LEU A 393 -13.32 -1.22 17.23
N SER A 394 -13.43 -1.00 15.93
CA SER A 394 -14.47 -1.63 15.11
C SER A 394 -14.29 -3.14 14.93
N ILE A 395 -13.04 -3.67 14.96
CA ILE A 395 -12.79 -5.12 14.80
C ILE A 395 -13.39 -5.96 15.92
N PHE A 396 -13.71 -5.37 17.08
CA PHE A 396 -14.35 -6.04 18.22
C PHE A 396 -15.87 -5.83 18.25
N GLY A 397 -16.41 -4.99 17.38
CA GLY A 397 -17.83 -4.73 17.33
C GLY A 397 -18.62 -5.95 16.82
N PRO A 398 -19.90 -6.06 17.18
CA PRO A 398 -20.76 -7.09 16.62
C PRO A 398 -20.98 -6.81 15.11
N PRO A 399 -21.35 -7.84 14.33
CA PRO A 399 -21.77 -7.66 12.95
C PRO A 399 -22.91 -6.64 12.85
N ALA A 400 -22.88 -5.81 11.81
CA ALA A 400 -23.99 -4.90 11.52
C ALA A 400 -25.13 -5.69 10.85
N LYS A 401 -26.38 -5.41 11.25
CA LYS A 401 -27.54 -6.10 10.75
C LYS A 401 -28.32 -5.21 9.80
N PHE A 402 -28.55 -5.69 8.60
CA PHE A 402 -29.39 -5.09 7.60
C PHE A 402 -30.60 -5.97 7.31
N VAL A 403 -31.71 -5.33 6.93
CA VAL A 403 -32.84 -6.01 6.28
C VAL A 403 -32.84 -5.57 4.82
N ASP A 404 -32.63 -6.53 3.96
CA ASP A 404 -32.77 -6.40 2.51
C ASP A 404 -34.19 -6.78 2.13
N THR A 405 -34.95 -5.82 1.56
CA THR A 405 -36.32 -6.02 1.13
C THR A 405 -36.39 -6.01 -0.40
N THR A 406 -36.91 -7.07 -0.98
CA THR A 406 -37.20 -7.15 -2.40
C THR A 406 -38.70 -7.28 -2.61
N VAL A 407 -39.27 -6.42 -3.43
CA VAL A 407 -40.68 -6.45 -3.82
C VAL A 407 -40.79 -6.69 -5.32
N ASP A 408 -41.45 -7.76 -5.70
CA ASP A 408 -41.78 -8.09 -7.09
C ASP A 408 -43.26 -7.81 -7.37
N GLY A 409 -43.55 -7.39 -8.56
CA GLY A 409 -44.92 -7.21 -8.99
C GLY A 409 -45.06 -7.04 -10.48
N LEU A 410 -46.32 -6.98 -10.94
CA LEU A 410 -46.70 -6.89 -12.34
C LEU A 410 -47.48 -5.58 -12.59
N ILE A 411 -47.14 -4.90 -13.66
CA ILE A 411 -48.00 -3.91 -14.29
C ILE A 411 -48.47 -4.54 -15.60
N GLN A 412 -49.77 -4.90 -15.66
CA GLN A 412 -50.29 -5.85 -16.65
C GLN A 412 -49.54 -7.18 -16.55
N VAL A 413 -48.77 -7.57 -17.59
CA VAL A 413 -47.97 -8.79 -17.63
C VAL A 413 -46.45 -8.54 -17.47
N GLU A 414 -46.05 -7.27 -17.39
CA GLU A 414 -44.65 -6.88 -17.37
C GLU A 414 -44.11 -6.86 -15.93
N PRO A 415 -42.97 -7.50 -15.64
CA PRO A 415 -42.45 -7.67 -14.30
C PRO A 415 -41.60 -6.46 -13.87
N PHE A 416 -41.87 -5.99 -12.67
CA PHE A 416 -41.12 -4.91 -12.00
C PHE A 416 -40.60 -5.34 -10.66
N ARG A 417 -39.46 -4.77 -10.25
CA ARG A 417 -38.80 -5.03 -8.97
C ARG A 417 -38.34 -3.76 -8.29
N ALA A 418 -38.44 -3.73 -6.99
CA ALA A 418 -37.79 -2.74 -6.14
C ALA A 418 -36.95 -3.43 -5.05
N ASP A 419 -35.70 -2.97 -4.87
CA ASP A 419 -34.78 -3.44 -3.85
C ASP A 419 -34.44 -2.33 -2.87
N GLY A 420 -34.66 -2.58 -1.59
CA GLY A 420 -34.29 -1.71 -0.48
C GLY A 420 -33.33 -2.38 0.48
N ARG A 421 -32.59 -1.58 1.22
CA ARG A 421 -31.69 -2.05 2.27
C ARG A 421 -31.71 -1.07 3.44
N LYS A 422 -32.16 -1.54 4.59
CA LYS A 422 -32.27 -0.75 5.82
C LYS A 422 -31.31 -1.28 6.87
N LEU A 423 -30.57 -0.38 7.50
CA LEU A 423 -29.77 -0.70 8.67
C LEU A 423 -30.69 -0.84 9.90
N VAL A 424 -30.65 -2.00 10.55
CA VAL A 424 -31.43 -2.31 11.76
C VAL A 424 -30.57 -2.22 13.01
N ASP A 425 -29.33 -2.73 12.92
CA ASP A 425 -28.35 -2.63 14.00
C ASP A 425 -27.03 -2.17 13.43
N ARG A 426 -26.50 -1.08 13.98
CA ARG A 426 -25.23 -0.50 13.53
C ARG A 426 -24.04 -1.41 13.77
N GLY A 427 -24.08 -2.24 14.82
CA GLY A 427 -22.92 -3.08 15.15
C GLY A 427 -21.63 -2.28 15.19
N PHE A 428 -20.60 -2.77 14.50
CA PHE A 428 -19.28 -2.11 14.41
C PHE A 428 -19.32 -0.71 13.73
N TYR A 429 -20.34 -0.39 12.94
CA TYR A 429 -20.49 0.95 12.33
C TYR A 429 -20.73 2.06 13.38
N ALA A 430 -20.94 1.70 14.64
CA ALA A 430 -21.02 2.69 15.71
C ALA A 430 -19.75 3.54 15.85
N VAL A 431 -18.58 3.00 15.45
CA VAL A 431 -17.27 3.67 15.50
C VAL A 431 -16.52 3.66 14.17
N TYR A 432 -16.89 2.78 13.24
CA TYR A 432 -16.20 2.67 11.97
C TYR A 432 -16.30 3.96 11.16
N TYR A 433 -15.25 4.31 10.42
CA TYR A 433 -15.17 5.57 9.69
C TYR A 433 -15.96 5.59 8.37
N TYR A 434 -16.23 4.42 7.77
CA TYR A 434 -17.14 4.34 6.63
C TYR A 434 -18.58 4.28 7.11
N PRO A 435 -19.50 5.05 6.48
CA PRO A 435 -20.92 4.90 6.79
C PRO A 435 -21.45 3.55 6.26
N PRO A 436 -22.48 3.01 6.88
CA PRO A 436 -23.19 1.85 6.35
C PRO A 436 -23.78 2.17 4.97
N LYS A 437 -23.73 1.20 4.07
CA LYS A 437 -24.30 1.34 2.73
C LYS A 437 -25.78 0.93 2.77
N GLU A 438 -26.65 1.89 2.98
CA GLU A 438 -28.10 1.72 2.84
C GLU A 438 -28.54 1.95 1.39
N LYS A 439 -29.64 1.31 0.98
CA LYS A 439 -30.35 1.60 -0.25
C LYS A 439 -31.65 2.33 0.10
N VAL A 440 -32.33 2.83 -0.92
CA VAL A 440 -33.60 3.52 -0.78
C VAL A 440 -34.58 2.69 0.07
N MET A 441 -35.25 3.35 0.98
CA MET A 441 -36.33 2.70 1.76
C MET A 441 -37.49 2.35 0.84
N ILE A 442 -37.99 1.13 0.99
CA ILE A 442 -39.20 0.63 0.30
C ILE A 442 -40.38 0.78 1.25
N ASP A 443 -41.50 1.27 0.73
CA ASP A 443 -42.77 1.26 1.45
C ASP A 443 -43.23 -0.18 1.76
N VAL A 444 -44.16 -0.30 2.69
CA VAL A 444 -44.74 -1.62 3.03
C VAL A 444 -45.72 -2.05 1.92
N PHE A 445 -45.44 -3.22 1.34
CA PHE A 445 -46.28 -3.90 0.38
C PHE A 445 -46.75 -5.25 0.93
N GLN A 446 -47.92 -5.71 0.45
CA GLN A 446 -48.43 -7.03 0.79
C GLN A 446 -48.57 -7.87 -0.48
N PRO A 447 -48.17 -9.15 -0.48
CA PRO A 447 -48.36 -10.04 -1.62
C PRO A 447 -49.83 -10.15 -2.01
N ASN A 448 -50.07 -10.38 -3.29
CA ASN A 448 -51.39 -10.51 -3.89
C ASN A 448 -52.29 -9.27 -3.71
N THR A 449 -51.70 -8.11 -3.47
CA THR A 449 -52.43 -6.84 -3.30
C THR A 449 -52.12 -5.91 -4.48
N THR A 450 -53.18 -5.24 -4.96
CA THR A 450 -53.06 -4.28 -6.05
C THR A 450 -52.88 -2.86 -5.48
N TYR A 451 -51.95 -2.13 -6.02
CA TYR A 451 -51.62 -0.77 -5.63
C TYR A 451 -51.78 0.19 -6.81
N LEU A 452 -52.02 1.47 -6.54
CA LEU A 452 -52.09 2.50 -7.56
C LEU A 452 -50.71 2.82 -8.12
N VAL A 453 -50.54 2.79 -9.43
CA VAL A 453 -49.39 3.30 -10.17
C VAL A 453 -49.54 4.82 -10.32
N GLU A 454 -48.67 5.61 -9.70
CA GLU A 454 -48.67 7.06 -9.80
C GLU A 454 -48.18 7.57 -11.16
N GLY A 455 -47.16 6.88 -11.70
CA GLY A 455 -46.57 7.17 -13.02
C GLY A 455 -45.62 6.08 -13.46
N VAL A 456 -45.44 6.01 -14.79
CA VAL A 456 -44.44 5.15 -15.42
C VAL A 456 -43.61 6.02 -16.35
N ASP A 457 -42.29 5.93 -16.22
CA ASP A 457 -41.32 6.70 -16.99
C ASP A 457 -40.37 5.77 -17.76
N ILE A 458 -39.91 6.23 -18.90
CA ILE A 458 -38.82 5.64 -19.66
C ILE A 458 -37.63 6.62 -19.62
N LEU A 459 -36.53 6.17 -19.05
CA LEU A 459 -35.33 6.99 -18.85
C LEU A 459 -34.24 6.56 -19.84
N GLU A 460 -33.88 7.44 -20.77
CA GLU A 460 -32.72 7.22 -21.61
C GLU A 460 -31.43 7.57 -20.84
N LYS A 461 -30.54 6.62 -20.78
CA LYS A 461 -29.22 6.75 -20.13
C LYS A 461 -28.14 6.30 -21.09
N LYS A 462 -26.88 6.59 -20.76
CA LYS A 462 -25.72 6.12 -21.52
C LYS A 462 -24.76 5.39 -20.57
N THR A 463 -24.14 4.33 -21.07
CA THR A 463 -23.05 3.68 -20.34
C THR A 463 -21.91 4.68 -20.13
N ALA A 464 -21.21 4.57 -19.00
CA ALA A 464 -20.08 5.42 -18.65
C ALA A 464 -18.77 4.62 -18.69
N PRO A 465 -17.65 5.25 -19.04
CA PRO A 465 -16.35 4.60 -18.97
C PRO A 465 -15.96 4.34 -17.50
N PRO A 466 -14.98 3.45 -17.26
CA PRO A 466 -14.46 3.27 -15.92
C PRO A 466 -13.86 4.59 -15.39
N PRO A 467 -13.94 4.86 -14.08
CA PRO A 467 -13.35 6.06 -13.51
C PRO A 467 -11.81 6.01 -13.56
N ARG A 468 -11.18 7.18 -13.71
CA ARG A 468 -9.72 7.30 -13.54
C ARG A 468 -9.30 6.92 -12.12
N TYR A 469 -8.06 6.49 -11.98
CA TYR A 469 -7.53 6.16 -10.68
C TYR A 469 -7.39 7.39 -9.75
N SER A 470 -7.73 7.19 -8.49
CA SER A 470 -7.27 8.00 -7.36
C SER A 470 -6.00 7.38 -6.76
N ASN A 471 -5.34 8.07 -5.82
CA ASN A 471 -4.21 7.48 -5.09
C ASN A 471 -4.61 6.14 -4.43
N SER A 472 -5.77 6.07 -3.78
CA SER A 472 -6.23 4.86 -3.09
C SER A 472 -6.61 3.73 -4.05
N SER A 473 -7.29 4.04 -5.16
CA SER A 473 -7.68 3.01 -6.13
C SER A 473 -6.49 2.51 -6.98
N LEU A 474 -5.48 3.36 -7.24
CA LEU A 474 -4.24 2.91 -7.89
C LEU A 474 -3.43 1.99 -6.98
N LEU A 475 -3.33 2.31 -5.68
CA LEU A 475 -2.72 1.40 -4.69
C LEU A 475 -3.40 0.03 -4.66
N ALA A 476 -4.74 0.02 -4.63
CA ALA A 476 -5.51 -1.22 -4.62
C ALA A 476 -5.29 -2.04 -5.92
N GLU A 477 -5.20 -1.36 -7.07
CA GLU A 477 -4.91 -2.02 -8.34
C GLU A 477 -3.49 -2.57 -8.40
N MET A 478 -2.48 -1.82 -7.91
CA MET A 478 -1.10 -2.32 -7.79
C MET A 478 -1.03 -3.57 -6.91
N GLU A 479 -1.75 -3.59 -5.78
CA GLU A 479 -1.82 -4.74 -4.89
C GLU A 479 -2.47 -5.94 -5.58
N ARG A 480 -3.64 -5.74 -6.20
CA ARG A 480 -4.36 -6.78 -6.94
C ARG A 480 -3.52 -7.40 -8.06
N ALA A 481 -2.71 -6.58 -8.70
CA ALA A 481 -1.84 -6.98 -9.81
C ALA A 481 -0.46 -7.51 -9.35
N GLY A 482 -0.17 -7.57 -8.03
CA GLY A 482 1.11 -8.01 -7.50
C GLY A 482 2.29 -7.09 -7.85
N ILE A 483 2.04 -5.78 -8.06
CA ILE A 483 3.06 -4.80 -8.46
C ILE A 483 3.65 -4.13 -7.22
N GLY A 484 4.95 -4.32 -7.00
CA GLY A 484 5.69 -3.73 -5.89
C GLY A 484 5.28 -4.29 -4.52
N THR A 485 5.95 -3.81 -3.47
CA THR A 485 5.76 -4.24 -2.08
C THR A 485 5.03 -3.17 -1.26
N LYS A 486 4.67 -3.50 0.00
CA LYS A 486 4.12 -2.54 0.97
C LYS A 486 4.99 -1.29 1.14
N SER A 487 6.31 -1.45 1.05
CA SER A 487 7.28 -0.35 1.20
C SER A 487 7.46 0.48 -0.08
N THR A 488 7.35 -0.14 -1.26
CA THR A 488 7.67 0.52 -2.54
C THR A 488 6.45 1.16 -3.23
N ARG A 489 5.24 0.60 -3.08
CA ARG A 489 4.03 1.13 -3.73
C ARG A 489 3.77 2.61 -3.44
N PRO A 490 3.86 3.10 -2.18
CA PRO A 490 3.62 4.51 -1.89
C PRO A 490 4.56 5.45 -2.63
N THR A 491 5.85 5.09 -2.70
CA THR A 491 6.88 5.91 -3.34
C THR A 491 6.78 5.89 -4.87
N MET A 492 6.27 4.80 -5.46
CA MET A 492 6.13 4.71 -6.93
C MET A 492 5.14 5.74 -7.49
N ILE A 493 4.00 5.94 -6.83
CA ILE A 493 3.02 6.95 -7.26
C ILE A 493 3.64 8.36 -7.21
N GLU A 494 4.44 8.64 -6.19
CA GLU A 494 5.16 9.90 -6.05
C GLU A 494 6.26 10.05 -7.10
N THR A 495 7.05 9.00 -7.31
CA THR A 495 8.08 8.95 -8.36
C THR A 495 7.49 9.25 -9.75
N LEU A 496 6.33 8.69 -10.10
CA LEU A 496 5.66 8.98 -11.36
C LEU A 496 5.30 10.47 -11.51
N ARG A 497 4.93 11.10 -10.41
CA ARG A 497 4.59 12.52 -10.35
C ARG A 497 5.83 13.40 -10.49
N ASP A 498 6.88 13.09 -9.71
CA ASP A 498 8.16 13.82 -9.74
C ASP A 498 8.86 13.73 -11.11
N ARG A 499 8.73 12.58 -11.78
CA ARG A 499 9.21 12.36 -13.15
C ARG A 499 8.31 12.97 -14.21
N GLN A 500 7.19 13.58 -13.81
CA GLN A 500 6.20 14.20 -14.69
C GLN A 500 5.56 13.20 -15.68
N TYR A 501 5.45 11.93 -15.32
CA TYR A 501 4.72 10.95 -16.12
C TYR A 501 3.22 10.99 -15.86
N VAL A 502 2.84 11.39 -14.66
CA VAL A 502 1.44 11.62 -14.27
C VAL A 502 1.29 12.98 -13.60
N ARG A 503 0.07 13.51 -13.63
CA ARG A 503 -0.36 14.67 -12.84
C ARG A 503 -1.58 14.30 -12.01
N THR A 504 -1.76 14.99 -10.89
CA THR A 504 -2.93 14.78 -10.03
C THR A 504 -3.77 16.05 -10.00
N ASN A 505 -5.07 15.91 -10.18
CA ASN A 505 -6.05 16.97 -10.01
C ASN A 505 -7.21 16.46 -9.16
N LYS A 506 -7.54 17.15 -8.04
CA LYS A 506 -8.60 16.75 -7.10
C LYS A 506 -8.55 15.25 -6.74
N ASN A 507 -7.35 14.77 -6.39
CA ASN A 507 -7.08 13.35 -6.05
C ASN A 507 -7.27 12.34 -7.21
N VAL A 508 -7.48 12.81 -8.45
CA VAL A 508 -7.56 11.97 -9.66
C VAL A 508 -6.24 12.02 -10.41
N ILE A 509 -5.74 10.86 -10.82
CA ILE A 509 -4.47 10.69 -11.52
C ILE A 509 -4.71 10.66 -13.03
N TYR A 510 -3.96 11.47 -13.77
CA TYR A 510 -3.97 11.57 -15.23
C TYR A 510 -2.57 11.28 -15.76
N PRO A 511 -2.42 10.51 -16.84
CA PRO A 511 -1.14 10.44 -17.53
C PRO A 511 -0.83 11.79 -18.20
N THR A 512 0.45 12.13 -18.31
CA THR A 512 0.91 13.27 -19.11
C THR A 512 1.26 12.81 -20.52
N GLU A 513 1.45 13.74 -21.45
CA GLU A 513 1.95 13.45 -22.79
C GLU A 513 3.30 12.69 -22.74
N LYS A 514 4.19 13.08 -21.81
CA LYS A 514 5.46 12.39 -21.58
C LYS A 514 5.25 10.93 -21.13
N GLY A 515 4.30 10.70 -20.24
CA GLY A 515 3.95 9.35 -19.77
C GLY A 515 3.34 8.49 -20.87
N MET A 516 2.42 9.04 -21.66
CA MET A 516 1.82 8.36 -22.80
C MET A 516 2.88 7.95 -23.84
N LYS A 517 3.73 8.90 -24.24
CA LYS A 517 4.82 8.64 -25.22
C LYS A 517 5.80 7.59 -24.71
N LEU A 518 6.16 7.58 -23.42
CA LEU A 518 7.02 6.55 -22.87
C LEU A 518 6.42 5.16 -23.11
N ILE A 519 5.16 4.94 -22.72
CA ILE A 519 4.49 3.65 -22.90
C ILE A 519 4.38 3.28 -24.38
N GLU A 520 3.95 4.20 -25.26
CA GLU A 520 3.86 3.97 -26.70
C GLU A 520 5.19 3.47 -27.30
N HIS A 521 6.31 4.03 -26.86
CA HIS A 521 7.62 3.65 -27.39
C HIS A 521 8.12 2.28 -26.93
N ILE A 522 7.72 1.84 -25.72
CA ILE A 522 8.25 0.62 -25.11
C ILE A 522 7.28 -0.55 -25.10
N GLU A 523 5.98 -0.31 -25.26
CA GLU A 523 4.97 -1.34 -25.15
C GLU A 523 5.13 -2.46 -26.17
N LYS A 524 5.36 -2.12 -27.43
CA LYS A 524 5.59 -3.11 -28.48
C LYS A 524 6.89 -3.92 -28.29
N PRO A 525 8.06 -3.30 -28.03
CA PRO A 525 9.32 -4.04 -27.90
C PRO A 525 9.54 -4.63 -26.51
N TRP A 526 9.02 -4.01 -25.44
CA TRP A 526 9.24 -4.41 -24.04
C TRP A 526 7.94 -4.71 -23.28
N GLY A 527 6.83 -4.95 -23.98
CA GLY A 527 5.53 -5.18 -23.34
C GLY A 527 5.53 -6.24 -22.26
N ASN A 528 6.26 -7.32 -22.46
CA ASN A 528 6.42 -8.37 -21.45
C ASN A 528 7.08 -7.84 -20.16
N TYR A 529 8.06 -6.93 -20.27
CA TYR A 529 8.83 -6.39 -19.13
C TYR A 529 8.13 -5.29 -18.35
N ILE A 530 7.11 -4.68 -18.95
CA ILE A 530 6.27 -3.67 -18.29
C ILE A 530 4.92 -4.23 -17.86
N SER A 531 4.68 -5.52 -18.10
CA SER A 531 3.43 -6.16 -17.72
C SER A 531 3.33 -6.38 -16.20
N PRO A 532 2.13 -6.29 -15.62
CA PRO A 532 1.90 -6.68 -14.23
C PRO A 532 2.37 -8.12 -13.94
N LYS A 533 2.09 -9.04 -14.88
CA LYS A 533 2.46 -10.46 -14.76
C LYS A 533 3.98 -10.67 -14.62
N PHE A 534 4.78 -9.95 -15.38
CA PHE A 534 6.24 -10.02 -15.27
C PHE A 534 6.70 -9.50 -13.91
N THR A 535 6.18 -8.34 -13.49
CA THR A 535 6.56 -7.72 -12.22
C THR A 535 6.20 -8.62 -11.04
N SER A 536 4.98 -9.18 -11.03
CA SER A 536 4.54 -10.13 -9.99
C SER A 536 5.43 -11.39 -9.94
N ARG A 537 5.77 -11.97 -11.10
CA ARG A 537 6.69 -13.11 -11.17
C ARG A 537 8.05 -12.82 -10.52
N VAL A 538 8.63 -11.65 -10.78
CA VAL A 538 9.92 -11.27 -10.18
C VAL A 538 9.77 -11.09 -8.65
N GLU A 539 8.65 -10.53 -8.16
CA GLU A 539 8.39 -10.44 -6.72
C GLU A 539 8.27 -11.84 -6.08
N GLU A 540 7.56 -12.77 -6.73
CA GLU A 540 7.45 -14.17 -6.28
C GLU A 540 8.83 -14.87 -6.21
N GLU A 541 9.69 -14.62 -7.19
CA GLU A 541 11.05 -15.18 -7.17
C GLU A 541 11.90 -14.58 -6.04
N MET A 542 11.72 -13.30 -5.72
CA MET A 542 12.36 -12.68 -4.55
C MET A 542 11.85 -13.24 -3.22
N GLU A 543 10.56 -13.59 -3.13
CA GLU A 543 10.01 -14.29 -1.96
C GLU A 543 10.67 -15.68 -1.77
N LYS A 544 10.95 -16.40 -2.87
CA LYS A 544 11.71 -17.67 -2.79
C LYS A 544 13.13 -17.45 -2.25
N VAL A 545 13.79 -16.36 -2.64
CA VAL A 545 15.10 -15.98 -2.05
C VAL A 545 14.96 -15.72 -0.55
N ALA A 546 13.93 -14.97 -0.13
CA ALA A 546 13.68 -14.68 1.29
C ALA A 546 13.46 -15.94 2.12
N ARG A 547 12.86 -16.99 1.53
CA ARG A 547 12.67 -18.31 2.18
C ARG A 547 13.89 -19.22 2.06
N GLY A 548 14.97 -18.81 1.36
CA GLY A 548 16.16 -19.63 1.15
C GLY A 548 15.99 -20.74 0.08
N GLU A 549 14.91 -20.70 -0.70
CA GLU A 549 14.59 -21.68 -1.76
C GLU A 549 15.32 -21.38 -3.07
N LYS A 550 15.86 -20.17 -3.23
CA LYS A 550 16.56 -19.71 -4.44
C LYS A 550 17.79 -18.88 -4.11
N ASN A 551 18.85 -19.05 -4.91
CA ASN A 551 20.03 -18.21 -4.82
C ASN A 551 19.77 -16.83 -5.46
N TRP A 552 20.08 -15.76 -4.72
CA TRP A 552 19.83 -14.39 -5.17
C TRP A 552 20.72 -13.95 -6.35
N GLU A 553 21.97 -14.44 -6.44
CA GLU A 553 22.89 -14.10 -7.54
C GLU A 553 22.45 -14.76 -8.85
N GLU A 554 21.92 -15.98 -8.78
CA GLU A 554 21.32 -16.68 -9.92
C GLU A 554 20.09 -15.95 -10.43
N LEU A 555 19.22 -15.46 -9.51
CA LEU A 555 18.06 -14.64 -9.87
C LEU A 555 18.49 -13.36 -10.60
N VAL A 556 19.46 -12.62 -10.05
CA VAL A 556 20.00 -11.41 -10.69
C VAL A 556 20.59 -11.72 -12.07
N SER A 557 21.32 -12.81 -12.19
CA SER A 557 21.98 -13.20 -13.45
C SER A 557 20.97 -13.62 -14.53
N SER A 558 19.89 -14.30 -14.14
CA SER A 558 18.82 -14.70 -15.07
C SER A 558 18.03 -13.49 -15.57
N GLU A 559 17.65 -12.56 -14.68
CA GLU A 559 16.91 -11.36 -15.06
C GLU A 559 17.77 -10.39 -15.90
N ARG A 560 19.06 -10.30 -15.62
CA ARG A 560 20.02 -9.53 -16.43
C ARG A 560 20.08 -10.05 -17.86
N ARG A 561 20.24 -11.36 -18.08
CA ARG A 561 20.25 -11.98 -19.41
C ARG A 561 18.95 -11.77 -20.16
N ALA A 562 17.83 -12.02 -19.50
CA ALA A 562 16.53 -11.83 -20.09
C ALA A 562 16.31 -10.37 -20.55
N PHE A 563 16.78 -9.39 -19.76
CA PHE A 563 16.67 -7.98 -20.14
C PHE A 563 17.66 -7.59 -21.26
N ALA A 564 18.83 -8.22 -21.33
CA ALA A 564 19.78 -8.04 -22.45
C ALA A 564 19.13 -8.45 -23.80
N GLU A 565 18.44 -9.59 -23.83
CA GLU A 565 17.68 -10.05 -25.00
C GLU A 565 16.57 -9.07 -25.40
N ALA A 566 15.89 -8.49 -24.43
CA ALA A 566 14.87 -7.48 -24.69
C ALA A 566 15.44 -6.20 -25.31
N VAL A 567 16.59 -5.74 -24.84
CA VAL A 567 17.27 -4.57 -25.41
C VAL A 567 17.77 -4.87 -26.84
N ALA A 568 18.30 -6.07 -27.08
CA ALA A 568 18.70 -6.48 -28.43
C ALA A 568 17.50 -6.51 -29.40
N THR A 569 16.35 -7.01 -28.94
CA THR A 569 15.10 -7.03 -29.72
C THR A 569 14.59 -5.61 -30.00
N PHE A 570 14.67 -4.72 -29.00
CA PHE A 570 14.29 -3.31 -29.16
C PHE A 570 15.11 -2.61 -30.25
N ARG A 571 16.42 -2.84 -30.30
CA ARG A 571 17.30 -2.27 -31.31
C ARG A 571 16.99 -2.80 -32.73
N LYS A 572 16.78 -4.12 -32.86
CA LYS A 572 16.42 -4.76 -34.16
C LYS A 572 15.14 -4.21 -34.77
N ASN A 573 14.15 -3.90 -33.96
CA ASN A 573 12.87 -3.38 -34.43
C ASN A 573 12.93 -1.89 -34.81
N ARG A 574 14.07 -1.24 -34.68
CA ARG A 574 14.30 0.17 -34.99
C ARG A 574 15.32 0.42 -36.09
N SER A 575 16.19 -0.57 -36.36
CA SER A 575 17.04 -0.59 -37.55
C SER A 575 16.22 -1.00 -38.78
#